data_11bc1f3626eaafb9acd6daea8f711146
#
_entry.id   11bc1f3626eaafb9acd6daea8f711146
#
_cell.length_a   1.000
_cell.length_b   1.000
_cell.length_c   1.000
_cell.angle_alpha   90.00
_cell.angle_beta   90.00
_cell.angle_gamma   90.00
#
_symmetry.space_group_name_H-M   'P 1'
#
loop_
_entity.id
_entity.type
_entity.pdbx_description
1 polymer ?
#
loop_
_entity_poly.entity_id
_entity_poly.type
_entity_poly.pdbx_seq_one_letter_code
_entity_poly.pdbx_strand_id
1 'polypeptide(L)'
;MKNLPALLVLCALATAAHAQTPVPANIAKPTLPAAEQPPSEADGPDKIIARFFAQLQRREVDQAYDQLTRGTKIAERAEDVRTLKSKTKEAITVFGPMLGYDSVVTKKVGTRLVSYTLLSLGKEFPLRWRFYFYKPMDTWKLIDLRVDDRLAAMFDETDDGRSRDERP
;
A
#
# COMPACT_ATOMS: atom_id res chain seq x y z
N MET A 1 -57.08 -15.28 -47.34
CA MET A 1 -57.33 -16.31 -48.40
C MET A 1 -56.10 -17.17 -48.49
N LYS A 2 -56.37 -18.52 -48.31
CA LYS A 2 -55.61 -19.68 -48.77
C LYS A 2 -54.28 -19.96 -48.06
N ASN A 3 -54.31 -20.84 -47.15
CA ASN A 3 -54.26 -22.30 -47.07
C ASN A 3 -52.85 -22.84 -46.82
N LEU A 4 -52.76 -23.53 -45.69
CA LEU A 4 -51.83 -24.63 -45.37
C LEU A 4 -51.78 -25.69 -46.49
N PRO A 5 -50.74 -26.55 -46.57
CA PRO A 5 -50.80 -27.72 -45.70
C PRO A 5 -49.46 -28.20 -45.10
N ALA A 6 -49.67 -29.00 -44.08
CA ALA A 6 -48.79 -29.86 -43.38
C ALA A 6 -47.94 -30.81 -44.20
N LEU A 7 -46.71 -31.10 -43.76
CA LEU A 7 -46.08 -32.39 -44.05
C LEU A 7 -45.37 -32.91 -42.82
N LEU A 8 -45.91 -33.94 -42.27
CA LEU A 8 -45.43 -34.83 -41.24
C LEU A 8 -44.33 -35.71 -41.83
N VAL A 9 -43.13 -35.68 -41.27
CA VAL A 9 -42.17 -36.79 -41.46
C VAL A 9 -41.67 -37.26 -40.14
N LEU A 10 -42.08 -38.44 -39.82
CA LEU A 10 -41.70 -39.27 -38.69
C LEU A 10 -40.41 -40.01 -39.06
N CYS A 11 -39.32 -39.88 -38.26
CA CYS A 11 -38.24 -40.86 -38.26
C CYS A 11 -37.44 -40.91 -36.99
N ALA A 12 -37.69 -41.96 -36.27
CA ALA A 12 -36.77 -42.89 -35.62
C ALA A 12 -35.77 -42.37 -34.53
N LEU A 13 -36.04 -42.94 -33.38
CA LEU A 13 -35.17 -43.04 -32.20
C LEU A 13 -33.74 -43.56 -32.51
N ALA A 14 -32.73 -42.85 -31.98
CA ALA A 14 -31.45 -43.45 -31.65
C ALA A 14 -31.05 -42.93 -30.28
N THR A 15 -31.27 -43.75 -29.27
CA THR A 15 -30.75 -43.54 -27.88
C THR A 15 -29.25 -43.82 -27.87
N ALA A 16 -28.44 -42.74 -27.84
CA ALA A 16 -27.04 -42.84 -27.46
C ALA A 16 -26.90 -42.44 -26.01
N ALA A 17 -26.70 -43.40 -25.14
CA ALA A 17 -26.35 -43.23 -23.77
C ALA A 17 -24.94 -42.62 -23.69
N HIS A 18 -24.81 -41.30 -23.44
CA HIS A 18 -23.56 -40.69 -23.08
C HIS A 18 -23.39 -40.81 -21.57
N ALA A 19 -22.45 -41.64 -21.16
CA ALA A 19 -21.93 -41.71 -19.80
C ALA A 19 -21.33 -40.35 -19.47
N GLN A 20 -22.02 -39.57 -18.65
CA GLN A 20 -21.47 -38.35 -18.07
C GLN A 20 -20.54 -38.77 -16.94
N THR A 21 -19.23 -38.65 -17.14
CA THR A 21 -18.26 -38.66 -16.07
C THR A 21 -18.51 -37.42 -15.17
N PRO A 22 -18.64 -37.58 -13.84
CA PRO A 22 -18.78 -36.43 -12.96
C PRO A 22 -17.45 -35.66 -12.96
N VAL A 23 -17.43 -34.48 -13.55
CA VAL A 23 -16.39 -33.48 -13.35
C VAL A 23 -16.51 -33.00 -11.93
N PRO A 24 -15.47 -33.10 -11.05
CA PRO A 24 -15.52 -32.51 -9.75
C PRO A 24 -15.62 -30.99 -9.93
N ALA A 25 -16.77 -30.44 -9.58
CA ALA A 25 -16.95 -29.01 -9.44
C ALA A 25 -16.03 -28.52 -8.32
N ASN A 26 -14.80 -28.13 -8.67
CA ASN A 26 -13.97 -27.33 -7.82
C ASN A 26 -14.59 -25.92 -7.79
N ILE A 27 -15.58 -25.73 -6.93
CA ILE A 27 -16.13 -24.43 -6.59
C ILE A 27 -14.99 -23.72 -5.90
N ALA A 28 -14.20 -22.96 -6.65
CA ALA A 28 -13.29 -21.97 -6.10
C ALA A 28 -14.15 -21.06 -5.22
N LYS A 29 -14.02 -21.25 -3.89
CA LYS A 29 -14.59 -20.38 -2.88
C LYS A 29 -14.22 -18.97 -3.29
N PRO A 30 -15.17 -18.02 -3.46
CA PRO A 30 -14.81 -16.64 -3.75
C PRO A 30 -13.92 -16.19 -2.59
N THR A 31 -12.64 -15.95 -2.89
CA THR A 31 -11.70 -15.31 -1.96
C THR A 31 -12.23 -13.91 -1.80
N LEU A 32 -12.93 -13.66 -0.70
CA LEU A 32 -13.21 -12.31 -0.21
C LEU A 32 -11.87 -11.56 -0.25
N PRO A 33 -11.85 -10.30 -0.74
CA PRO A 33 -10.65 -9.46 -0.61
C PRO A 33 -10.22 -9.56 0.84
N ALA A 34 -8.96 -9.94 1.06
CA ALA A 34 -8.40 -10.09 2.39
C ALA A 34 -8.73 -8.81 3.16
N ALA A 35 -9.59 -8.92 4.17
CA ALA A 35 -9.86 -7.84 5.08
C ALA A 35 -8.49 -7.35 5.57
N GLU A 36 -8.20 -6.08 5.33
CA GLU A 36 -6.92 -5.44 5.62
C GLU A 36 -6.61 -5.63 7.09
N GLN A 37 -5.73 -6.59 7.37
CA GLN A 37 -5.38 -6.94 8.75
C GLN A 37 -4.73 -5.71 9.39
N PRO A 38 -5.13 -5.36 10.62
CA PRO A 38 -4.44 -4.31 11.37
C PRO A 38 -2.94 -4.64 11.46
N PRO A 39 -2.06 -3.63 11.57
CA PRO A 39 -0.62 -3.84 11.65
C PRO A 39 -0.33 -4.91 12.70
N SER A 40 0.30 -6.00 12.30
CA SER A 40 0.79 -7.00 13.23
C SER A 40 1.90 -6.35 14.06
N GLU A 41 1.90 -6.55 15.38
CA GLU A 41 2.98 -6.08 16.25
C GLU A 41 4.36 -6.62 15.84
N ALA A 42 4.40 -7.68 15.03
CA ALA A 42 5.60 -8.27 14.43
C ALA A 42 6.07 -7.61 13.13
N ASP A 43 5.33 -6.62 12.59
CA ASP A 43 5.71 -5.99 11.31
C ASP A 43 6.94 -5.09 11.47
N GLY A 44 7.92 -5.30 10.58
CA GLY A 44 9.07 -4.39 10.46
C GLY A 44 8.67 -3.04 9.87
N PRO A 45 9.52 -2.00 10.04
CA PRO A 45 9.28 -0.65 9.51
C PRO A 45 8.95 -0.64 8.01
N ASP A 46 9.63 -1.47 7.21
CA ASP A 46 9.41 -1.56 5.77
C ASP A 46 7.97 -1.93 5.41
N LYS A 47 7.39 -2.92 6.12
CA LYS A 47 6.01 -3.33 5.92
C LYS A 47 5.00 -2.27 6.36
N ILE A 48 5.30 -1.57 7.47
CA ILE A 48 4.47 -0.48 7.96
C ILE A 48 4.43 0.65 6.93
N ILE A 49 5.59 1.04 6.39
CA ILE A 49 5.73 2.05 5.36
C ILE A 49 5.01 1.63 4.07
N ALA A 50 5.24 0.40 3.60
CA ALA A 50 4.61 -0.10 2.38
C ALA A 50 3.07 -0.04 2.47
N ARG A 51 2.50 -0.46 3.61
CA ARG A 51 1.05 -0.39 3.85
C ARG A 51 0.54 1.05 3.85
N PHE A 52 1.25 1.95 4.50
CA PHE A 52 0.91 3.38 4.54
C PHE A 52 0.83 3.96 3.12
N PHE A 53 1.86 3.76 2.29
CA PHE A 53 1.86 4.27 0.92
C PHE A 53 0.82 3.59 0.04
N ALA A 54 0.57 2.30 0.21
CA ALA A 54 -0.50 1.61 -0.51
C ALA A 54 -1.89 2.24 -0.23
N GLN A 55 -2.15 2.67 1.00
CA GLN A 55 -3.39 3.37 1.34
C GLN A 55 -3.43 4.79 0.75
N LEU A 56 -2.31 5.52 0.75
CA LEU A 56 -2.25 6.84 0.12
C LEU A 56 -2.50 6.77 -1.40
N GLN A 57 -2.01 5.72 -2.08
CA GLN A 57 -2.31 5.48 -3.50
C GLN A 57 -3.81 5.29 -3.75
N ARG A 58 -4.53 4.66 -2.81
CA ARG A 58 -5.99 4.52 -2.85
C ARG A 58 -6.75 5.76 -2.35
N ARG A 59 -6.03 6.83 -1.99
CA ARG A 59 -6.57 8.07 -1.40
C ARG A 59 -7.23 7.88 -0.03
N GLU A 60 -6.91 6.80 0.67
CA GLU A 60 -7.41 6.46 2.00
C GLU A 60 -6.57 7.13 3.10
N VAL A 61 -6.40 8.46 3.02
CA VAL A 61 -5.47 9.23 3.86
C VAL A 61 -5.77 9.07 5.34
N ASP A 62 -7.05 9.15 5.73
CA ASP A 62 -7.43 9.04 7.14
C ASP A 62 -7.06 7.68 7.71
N GLN A 63 -7.39 6.61 6.98
CA GLN A 63 -7.08 5.24 7.38
C GLN A 63 -5.57 4.99 7.44
N ALA A 64 -4.81 5.52 6.47
CA ALA A 64 -3.36 5.42 6.44
C ALA A 64 -2.73 5.98 7.71
N TYR A 65 -3.10 7.18 8.11
CA TYR A 65 -2.59 7.80 9.33
C TYR A 65 -3.08 7.11 10.60
N ASP A 66 -4.35 6.71 10.68
CA ASP A 66 -4.91 6.03 11.85
C ASP A 66 -4.22 4.68 12.10
N GLN A 67 -3.88 3.94 11.04
CA GLN A 67 -3.13 2.70 11.17
C GLN A 67 -1.66 2.95 11.51
N LEU A 68 -1.02 3.92 10.85
CA LEU A 68 0.39 4.26 11.06
C LEU A 68 0.69 4.71 12.49
N THR A 69 -0.21 5.49 13.09
CA THR A 69 0.00 6.08 14.42
C THR A 69 -0.58 5.25 15.56
N ARG A 70 -1.32 4.18 15.25
CA ARG A 70 -1.96 3.34 16.28
C ARG A 70 -0.97 2.81 17.29
N GLY A 71 -1.28 3.01 18.59
CA GLY A 71 -0.42 2.57 19.70
C GLY A 71 0.91 3.30 19.83
N THR A 72 1.06 4.45 19.19
CA THR A 72 2.24 5.31 19.30
C THR A 72 1.93 6.60 20.07
N LYS A 73 2.96 7.27 20.58
CA LYS A 73 2.81 8.59 21.23
C LYS A 73 2.37 9.69 20.24
N ILE A 74 2.52 9.48 18.94
CA ILE A 74 2.02 10.40 17.93
C ILE A 74 0.49 10.46 17.94
N ALA A 75 -0.18 9.33 18.16
CA ALA A 75 -1.64 9.28 18.23
C ALA A 75 -2.22 10.16 19.35
N GLU A 76 -1.48 10.38 20.45
CA GLU A 76 -1.88 11.25 21.56
C GLU A 76 -1.90 12.74 21.16
N ARG A 77 -1.16 13.10 20.10
CA ARG A 77 -1.11 14.45 19.52
C ARG A 77 -2.13 14.61 18.40
N ALA A 78 -3.40 14.52 18.74
CA ALA A 78 -4.51 14.45 17.78
C ALA A 78 -4.52 15.63 16.79
N GLU A 79 -4.14 16.84 17.22
CA GLU A 79 -4.09 18.04 16.39
C GLU A 79 -2.97 17.95 15.32
N ASP A 80 -1.80 17.46 15.71
CA ASP A 80 -0.69 17.25 14.78
C ASP A 80 -1.07 16.21 13.71
N VAL A 81 -1.70 15.11 14.12
CA VAL A 81 -2.17 14.06 13.20
C VAL A 81 -3.24 14.62 12.25
N ARG A 82 -4.17 15.42 12.74
CA ARG A 82 -5.18 16.08 11.90
C ARG A 82 -4.54 17.00 10.88
N THR A 83 -3.57 17.78 11.29
CA THR A 83 -2.81 18.68 10.40
C THR A 83 -2.06 17.90 9.33
N LEU A 84 -1.40 16.80 9.69
CA LEU A 84 -0.73 15.93 8.72
C LEU A 84 -1.70 15.34 7.70
N LYS A 85 -2.85 14.82 8.15
CA LYS A 85 -3.92 14.31 7.27
C LYS A 85 -4.40 15.38 6.29
N SER A 86 -4.72 16.59 6.79
CA SER A 86 -5.20 17.70 5.97
C SER A 86 -4.18 18.10 4.91
N LYS A 87 -2.92 18.31 5.31
CA LYS A 87 -1.84 18.66 4.37
C LYS A 87 -1.57 17.58 3.34
N THR A 88 -1.69 16.31 3.72
CA THR A 88 -1.52 15.20 2.76
C THR A 88 -2.65 15.16 1.74
N LYS A 89 -3.91 15.39 2.17
CA LYS A 89 -5.05 15.51 1.26
C LYS A 89 -4.90 16.68 0.30
N GLU A 90 -4.44 17.83 0.81
CA GLU A 90 -4.15 19.01 0.01
C GLU A 90 -3.04 18.73 -1.02
N ALA A 91 -1.95 18.10 -0.59
CA ALA A 91 -0.85 17.73 -1.47
C ALA A 91 -1.29 16.79 -2.61
N ILE A 92 -2.12 15.78 -2.29
CA ILE A 92 -2.69 14.90 -3.31
C ILE A 92 -3.60 15.66 -4.29
N THR A 93 -4.29 16.69 -3.81
CA THR A 93 -5.14 17.52 -4.67
C THR A 93 -4.31 18.42 -5.58
N VAL A 94 -3.24 19.03 -5.06
CA VAL A 94 -2.38 19.99 -5.79
C VAL A 94 -1.40 19.26 -6.71
N PHE A 95 -0.73 18.22 -6.23
CA PHE A 95 0.33 17.51 -6.97
C PHE A 95 -0.16 16.24 -7.69
N GLY A 96 -1.45 15.97 -7.63
CA GLY A 96 -2.05 14.81 -8.27
C GLY A 96 -1.95 13.53 -7.43
N PRO A 97 -2.46 12.41 -7.98
CA PRO A 97 -2.46 11.13 -7.28
C PRO A 97 -1.04 10.64 -7.03
N MET A 98 -0.87 9.95 -5.90
CA MET A 98 0.38 9.27 -5.56
C MET A 98 0.50 7.98 -6.40
N LEU A 99 1.58 7.87 -7.16
CA LEU A 99 1.85 6.74 -8.05
C LEU A 99 2.69 5.65 -7.39
N GLY A 100 3.49 6.03 -6.39
CA GLY A 100 4.40 5.13 -5.70
C GLY A 100 5.32 5.89 -4.75
N TYR A 101 6.38 5.21 -4.33
CA TYR A 101 7.48 5.83 -3.57
C TYR A 101 8.79 5.10 -3.82
N ASP A 102 9.89 5.83 -3.67
CA ASP A 102 11.26 5.30 -3.71
C ASP A 102 11.92 5.44 -2.35
N SER A 103 12.70 4.44 -1.96
CA SER A 103 13.55 4.51 -0.79
C SER A 103 14.87 5.21 -1.16
N VAL A 104 15.16 6.33 -0.52
CA VAL A 104 16.36 7.14 -0.81
C VAL A 104 17.48 6.81 0.14
N VAL A 105 17.22 6.89 1.46
CA VAL A 105 18.21 6.63 2.50
C VAL A 105 17.58 5.90 3.68
N THR A 106 18.28 4.88 4.18
CA THR A 106 17.97 4.24 5.47
C THR A 106 19.18 4.39 6.38
N LYS A 107 19.00 5.06 7.52
CA LYS A 107 20.06 5.23 8.54
C LYS A 107 19.67 4.50 9.82
N LYS A 108 20.61 3.73 10.38
CA LYS A 108 20.41 2.98 11.64
C LYS A 108 21.34 3.52 12.72
N VAL A 109 20.82 3.63 13.93
CA VAL A 109 21.60 3.94 15.13
C VAL A 109 21.45 2.78 16.10
N GLY A 110 22.50 1.99 16.22
CA GLY A 110 22.43 0.71 16.92
C GLY A 110 21.41 -0.23 16.27
N THR A 111 20.77 -1.10 17.08
CA THR A 111 19.83 -2.11 16.63
C THR A 111 18.37 -1.72 16.78
N ARG A 112 18.09 -0.59 17.43
CA ARG A 112 16.74 -0.25 17.91
C ARG A 112 16.20 1.09 17.37
N LEU A 113 17.00 1.87 16.65
CA LEU A 113 16.57 3.13 16.05
C LEU A 113 16.89 3.12 14.56
N VAL A 114 15.90 3.46 13.75
CA VAL A 114 16.05 3.52 12.30
C VAL A 114 15.26 4.70 11.75
N SER A 115 15.84 5.38 10.78
CA SER A 115 15.16 6.38 9.98
C SER A 115 15.14 5.99 8.52
N TYR A 116 14.04 6.31 7.85
CA TYR A 116 13.85 6.15 6.43
C TYR A 116 13.58 7.51 5.80
N THR A 117 14.34 7.87 4.79
CA THR A 117 14.04 8.99 3.90
C THR A 117 13.52 8.42 2.60
N LEU A 118 12.30 8.81 2.23
CA LEU A 118 11.58 8.31 1.07
C LEU A 118 11.14 9.48 0.20
N LEU A 119 11.01 9.22 -1.09
CA LEU A 119 10.45 10.13 -2.08
C LEU A 119 9.11 9.57 -2.54
N SER A 120 8.00 10.26 -2.28
CA SER A 120 6.74 9.89 -2.90
C SER A 120 6.68 10.40 -4.33
N LEU A 121 6.18 9.56 -5.23
CA LEU A 121 6.05 9.85 -6.64
C LEU A 121 4.63 10.38 -6.89
N GLY A 122 4.43 11.68 -6.74
CA GLY A 122 3.21 12.36 -7.16
C GLY A 122 3.21 12.56 -8.68
N LYS A 123 2.02 12.63 -9.29
CA LYS A 123 1.92 12.83 -10.75
C LYS A 123 2.65 14.11 -11.22
N GLU A 124 2.51 15.20 -10.47
CA GLU A 124 3.05 16.51 -10.85
C GLU A 124 4.30 16.90 -10.04
N PHE A 125 4.39 16.45 -8.78
CA PHE A 125 5.48 16.83 -7.89
C PHE A 125 5.73 15.78 -6.81
N PRO A 126 7.00 15.43 -6.53
CA PRO A 126 7.36 14.52 -5.46
C PRO A 126 7.44 15.22 -4.10
N LEU A 127 7.24 14.44 -3.01
CA LEU A 127 7.43 14.92 -1.64
C LEU A 127 8.42 14.04 -0.91
N ARG A 128 9.21 14.65 -0.03
CA ARG A 128 10.12 13.96 0.86
C ARG A 128 9.40 13.56 2.13
N TRP A 129 9.56 12.29 2.51
CA TRP A 129 9.01 11.70 3.71
C TRP A 129 10.14 11.18 4.58
N ARG A 130 10.13 11.46 5.88
CA ARG A 130 11.08 10.93 6.83
C ARG A 130 10.36 10.27 7.98
N PHE A 131 10.55 8.95 8.10
CA PHE A 131 9.98 8.13 9.14
C PHE A 131 11.06 7.77 10.15
N TYR A 132 10.77 7.88 11.43
CA TYR A 132 11.66 7.50 12.51
C TYR A 132 11.00 6.42 13.35
N PHE A 133 11.62 5.24 13.42
CA PHE A 133 11.11 4.11 14.18
C PHE A 133 12.05 3.77 15.32
N TYR A 134 11.47 3.39 16.45
CA TYR A 134 12.18 2.91 17.61
C TYR A 134 11.61 1.56 18.08
N LYS A 135 12.48 0.64 18.47
CA LYS A 135 12.15 -0.71 18.95
C LYS A 135 12.53 -0.84 20.43
N PRO A 136 11.65 -0.43 21.38
CA PRO A 136 11.97 -0.51 22.81
C PRO A 136 12.13 -1.94 23.31
N MET A 137 11.30 -2.86 22.87
CA MET A 137 11.35 -4.30 23.12
C MET A 137 11.33 -5.06 21.80
N ASP A 138 10.23 -5.74 21.47
CA ASP A 138 10.14 -6.61 20.29
C ASP A 138 9.37 -5.98 19.13
N THR A 139 8.68 -4.87 19.36
CA THR A 139 7.85 -4.20 18.34
C THR A 139 8.43 -2.86 17.94
N TRP A 140 8.37 -2.57 16.62
CA TRP A 140 8.72 -1.28 16.09
C TRP A 140 7.59 -0.27 16.27
N LYS A 141 7.90 0.92 16.74
CA LYS A 141 6.96 2.03 16.91
C LYS A 141 7.44 3.25 16.16
N LEU A 142 6.54 3.87 15.42
CA LEU A 142 6.80 5.19 14.84
C LEU A 142 6.91 6.21 15.96
N ILE A 143 8.01 6.97 15.99
CA ILE A 143 8.26 8.02 16.98
C ILE A 143 8.23 9.43 16.41
N ASP A 144 8.48 9.58 15.11
CA ASP A 144 8.36 10.84 14.39
C ASP A 144 8.08 10.62 12.91
N LEU A 145 7.37 11.56 12.30
CA LEU A 145 7.06 11.60 10.87
C LEU A 145 7.15 13.05 10.39
N ARG A 146 7.92 13.25 9.32
CA ARG A 146 8.06 14.56 8.69
C ARG A 146 7.82 14.45 7.20
N VAL A 147 7.09 15.43 6.67
CA VAL A 147 6.80 15.53 5.23
C VAL A 147 7.13 16.96 4.81
N ASP A 148 7.90 17.11 3.76
CA ASP A 148 8.26 18.39 3.19
C ASP A 148 8.59 18.29 1.68
N ASP A 149 8.75 19.44 1.04
CA ASP A 149 9.09 19.61 -0.36
C ASP A 149 10.57 19.99 -0.58
N ARG A 150 11.39 19.87 0.45
CA ARG A 150 12.82 20.24 0.41
C ARG A 150 13.66 19.20 -0.32
N LEU A 151 13.45 19.05 -1.61
CA LEU A 151 14.09 18.02 -2.43
C LEU A 151 15.60 18.23 -2.56
N ALA A 152 16.07 19.48 -2.62
CA ALA A 152 17.50 19.77 -2.70
C ALA A 152 18.29 19.15 -1.54
N ALA A 153 17.74 19.16 -0.32
CA ALA A 153 18.39 18.56 0.84
C ALA A 153 18.53 17.02 0.76
N MET A 154 17.84 16.36 -0.18
CA MET A 154 17.98 14.92 -0.38
C MET A 154 19.29 14.56 -1.11
N PHE A 155 19.79 15.44 -1.94
CA PHE A 155 21.08 15.24 -2.63
C PHE A 155 22.23 15.30 -1.60
N ASP A 156 22.15 16.21 -0.63
CA ASP A 156 23.13 16.30 0.45
C ASP A 156 23.08 15.06 1.36
N GLU A 157 21.88 14.54 1.66
CA GLU A 157 21.69 13.35 2.50
C GLU A 157 22.27 12.07 1.87
N THR A 158 22.30 12.00 0.54
CA THR A 158 22.85 10.85 -0.20
C THR A 158 24.37 10.88 -0.31
N ASP A 159 24.99 12.04 -0.26
CA ASP A 159 26.43 12.23 -0.44
C ASP A 159 27.23 11.87 0.81
N ASP A 160 26.66 11.99 2.02
CA ASP A 160 27.27 11.61 3.29
C ASP A 160 27.71 10.13 3.39
N GLY A 161 27.21 9.26 2.49
CA GLY A 161 27.56 7.84 2.43
C GLY A 161 28.83 7.52 1.60
N ARG A 162 29.28 8.43 0.75
CA ARG A 162 30.42 8.17 -0.18
C ARG A 162 31.74 8.80 0.25
N SER A 163 31.74 9.74 1.16
CA SER A 163 32.94 10.58 1.42
C SER A 163 33.87 10.04 2.52
N ARG A 164 33.64 8.86 3.09
CA ARG A 164 34.49 8.35 4.20
C ARG A 164 35.51 7.28 3.85
N ASP A 165 35.44 6.68 2.66
CA ASP A 165 36.34 5.57 2.29
C ASP A 165 37.44 5.95 1.27
N GLU A 166 37.50 7.20 0.81
CA GLU A 166 38.57 7.64 -0.09
C GLU A 166 39.34 8.83 0.50
N ARG A 167 40.12 8.57 1.56
CA ARG A 167 41.32 9.35 1.85
C ARG A 167 42.51 8.40 2.04
N PRO A 168 43.54 8.56 1.21
CA PRO A 168 44.78 7.80 1.28
C PRO A 168 45.59 8.10 2.56
#